data_2d6e4935f6e0e8ea95701a9b8f139479
#
_entry.id   2d6e4935f6e0e8ea95701a9b8f139479
#
_cell.length_a   1.000
_cell.length_b   1.000
_cell.length_c   1.000
_cell.angle_alpha   90.00
_cell.angle_beta   90.00
_cell.angle_gamma   90.00
#
_symmetry.space_group_name_H-M   'P 1'
#
loop_
_entity.id
_entity.type
_entity.pdbx_description
1 polymer ?
#
loop_
_entity_poly.entity_id
_entity_poly.type
_entity_poly.pdbx_seq_one_letter_code
_entity_poly.pdbx_strand_id
1 'polypeptide(L)'
;MGNQENFKEFDFEGEENLRAIAEADKFNEWMYHQVQPHCDGRILEIGSGIGNISYFFDRDGKDIDLSDIREQYRSYLRKTFEKRAVLDLDIVTDSFDTKHADKLGTYDAIFALNVVEHIKDDQLAIQNMVKLLKPGGKIVILVPAYQWLYNGFDVALEHYKRYTKRRLLNIFPTQGVRFVKSWYFNFAGIFGWYLVGSVLKKKLIPESNMKLYNVLTPIFKIADKVVMNQMGLSVIAVYQKD
;
A
#
# COMPACT_ATOMS: atom_id res chain seq x y z
N MET A 1 14.17 -25.32 3.12
CA MET A 1 14.80 -24.21 3.89
C MET A 1 14.08 -22.97 3.44
N GLY A 2 13.07 -22.53 4.23
CA GLY A 2 12.23 -21.41 3.88
C GLY A 2 13.03 -20.13 3.80
N ASN A 3 12.82 -19.35 2.74
CA ASN A 3 13.27 -17.98 2.64
C ASN A 3 12.50 -17.13 3.67
N GLN A 4 12.92 -17.12 4.93
CA GLN A 4 12.56 -16.02 5.81
C GLN A 4 13.28 -14.79 5.26
N GLU A 5 12.55 -13.90 4.60
CA GLU A 5 13.05 -12.55 4.34
C GLU A 5 13.39 -11.95 5.72
N ASN A 6 14.67 -11.62 5.95
CA ASN A 6 15.13 -10.98 7.18
C ASN A 6 14.63 -9.53 7.17
N PHE A 7 13.36 -9.32 7.53
CA PHE A 7 12.87 -7.97 7.84
C PHE A 7 13.61 -7.49 9.11
N LYS A 8 14.19 -6.30 9.04
CA LYS A 8 14.80 -5.67 10.22
C LYS A 8 13.78 -5.62 11.35
N GLU A 9 14.17 -6.06 12.54
CA GLU A 9 13.30 -6.08 13.72
C GLU A 9 12.82 -4.64 14.08
N PHE A 10 13.65 -3.63 13.79
CA PHE A 10 13.35 -2.21 13.94
C PHE A 10 13.59 -1.46 12.61
N ASP A 11 12.56 -0.77 12.15
CA ASP A 11 12.54 0.01 10.91
C ASP A 11 12.48 1.51 11.23
N PHE A 12 13.64 2.06 11.66
CA PHE A 12 13.71 3.49 11.99
C PHE A 12 13.45 4.39 10.79
N GLU A 13 14.02 4.08 9.63
CA GLU A 13 13.88 4.89 8.42
C GLU A 13 12.44 4.82 7.87
N GLY A 14 11.82 3.65 7.91
CA GLY A 14 10.42 3.46 7.52
C GLY A 14 9.48 4.20 8.48
N GLU A 15 9.70 4.12 9.80
CA GLU A 15 8.88 4.82 10.80
C GLU A 15 8.98 6.34 10.64
N GLU A 16 10.19 6.91 10.45
CA GLU A 16 10.36 8.35 10.20
C GLU A 16 9.61 8.79 8.94
N ASN A 17 9.69 8.03 7.85
CA ASN A 17 8.95 8.34 6.63
C ASN A 17 7.43 8.22 6.84
N LEU A 18 6.94 7.19 7.55
CA LEU A 18 5.51 7.04 7.88
C LEU A 18 5.00 8.20 8.73
N ARG A 19 5.79 8.67 9.72
CA ARG A 19 5.46 9.84 10.54
C ARG A 19 5.47 11.13 9.73
N ALA A 20 6.45 11.32 8.84
CA ALA A 20 6.47 12.47 7.94
C ALA A 20 5.23 12.48 7.01
N ILE A 21 4.82 11.32 6.50
CA ILE A 21 3.61 11.18 5.67
C ILE A 21 2.34 11.40 6.51
N ALA A 22 2.33 11.02 7.81
CA ALA A 22 1.19 11.24 8.70
C ALA A 22 0.82 12.72 8.83
N GLU A 23 1.80 13.64 8.73
CA GLU A 23 1.57 15.08 8.72
C GLU A 23 0.84 15.61 7.47
N ALA A 24 0.62 14.75 6.47
CA ALA A 24 0.00 15.11 5.20
C ALA A 24 -1.45 14.61 5.11
N ASP A 25 -2.32 15.05 6.00
CA ASP A 25 -3.72 14.59 6.11
C ASP A 25 -4.47 14.62 4.78
N LYS A 26 -4.38 15.74 4.02
CA LYS A 26 -5.09 15.89 2.74
C LYS A 26 -4.56 14.91 1.68
N PHE A 27 -3.28 14.57 1.73
CA PHE A 27 -2.69 13.57 0.84
C PHE A 27 -3.14 12.17 1.22
N ASN A 28 -3.12 11.83 2.52
CA ASN A 28 -3.60 10.55 3.02
C ASN A 28 -5.10 10.36 2.74
N GLU A 29 -5.91 11.40 2.97
CA GLU A 29 -7.33 11.37 2.60
C GLU A 29 -7.55 11.24 1.10
N TRP A 30 -6.70 11.87 0.28
CA TRP A 30 -6.75 11.69 -1.18
C TRP A 30 -6.42 10.26 -1.59
N MET A 31 -5.44 9.62 -0.95
CA MET A 31 -5.10 8.22 -1.16
C MET A 31 -6.24 7.29 -0.70
N TYR A 32 -6.82 7.55 0.48
CA TYR A 32 -8.02 6.87 0.96
C TYR A 32 -9.15 6.89 -0.07
N HIS A 33 -9.45 8.05 -0.67
CA HIS A 33 -10.48 8.17 -1.70
C HIS A 33 -10.17 7.45 -3.03
N GLN A 34 -8.92 7.01 -3.26
CA GLN A 34 -8.63 6.12 -4.39
C GLN A 34 -9.05 4.67 -4.11
N VAL A 35 -9.05 4.27 -2.86
CA VAL A 35 -9.22 2.88 -2.40
C VAL A 35 -10.64 2.60 -1.93
N GLN A 36 -11.19 3.49 -1.12
CA GLN A 36 -12.47 3.35 -0.43
C GLN A 36 -13.64 2.95 -1.35
N PRO A 37 -13.78 3.46 -2.59
CA PRO A 37 -14.89 3.07 -3.48
C PRO A 37 -14.88 1.59 -3.90
N HIS A 38 -13.79 0.87 -3.60
CA HIS A 38 -13.64 -0.55 -3.91
C HIS A 38 -13.67 -1.45 -2.68
N CYS A 39 -13.80 -0.85 -1.48
CA CYS A 39 -13.69 -1.51 -0.20
C CYS A 39 -15.02 -1.38 0.58
N ASP A 40 -15.89 -2.37 0.44
CA ASP A 40 -17.13 -2.52 1.19
C ASP A 40 -17.15 -3.87 1.93
N GLY A 41 -18.04 -4.00 2.93
CA GLY A 41 -18.14 -5.20 3.78
C GLY A 41 -16.98 -5.30 4.76
N ARG A 42 -16.51 -6.52 5.01
CA ARG A 42 -15.35 -6.78 5.87
C ARG A 42 -14.06 -6.57 5.09
N ILE A 43 -13.25 -5.64 5.54
CA ILE A 43 -12.04 -5.15 4.86
C ILE A 43 -10.80 -5.64 5.60
N LEU A 44 -9.73 -5.95 4.86
CA LEU A 44 -8.40 -6.19 5.42
C LEU A 44 -7.39 -5.23 4.78
N GLU A 45 -6.66 -4.51 5.62
CA GLU A 45 -5.48 -3.75 5.21
C GLU A 45 -4.21 -4.59 5.42
N ILE A 46 -3.43 -4.77 4.36
CA ILE A 46 -2.12 -5.42 4.43
C ILE A 46 -1.04 -4.35 4.55
N GLY A 47 -0.17 -4.46 5.58
CA GLY A 47 0.91 -3.51 5.82
C GLY A 47 0.39 -2.16 6.30
N SER A 48 -0.40 -2.15 7.37
CA SER A 48 -1.03 -0.92 7.92
C SER A 48 -0.03 0.09 8.47
N GLY A 49 1.22 -0.31 8.77
CA GLY A 49 2.24 0.57 9.34
C GLY A 49 1.76 1.22 10.64
N ILE A 50 1.75 2.55 10.68
CA ILE A 50 1.20 3.32 11.82
C ILE A 50 -0.27 3.71 11.66
N GLY A 51 -0.97 3.18 10.62
CA GLY A 51 -2.41 3.36 10.45
C GLY A 51 -2.84 4.65 9.75
N ASN A 52 -1.99 5.26 8.93
CA ASN A 52 -2.28 6.52 8.23
C ASN A 52 -3.54 6.44 7.36
N ILE A 53 -3.80 5.29 6.73
CA ILE A 53 -4.99 5.08 5.89
C ILE A 53 -6.09 4.40 6.70
N SER A 54 -5.73 3.47 7.59
CA SER A 54 -6.65 2.81 8.54
C SER A 54 -7.53 3.82 9.29
N TYR A 55 -6.94 4.98 9.67
CA TYR A 55 -7.64 6.06 10.37
C TYR A 55 -8.91 6.52 9.63
N PHE A 56 -8.85 6.68 8.32
CA PHE A 56 -10.00 7.15 7.54
C PHE A 56 -11.10 6.08 7.44
N PHE A 57 -10.72 4.80 7.31
CA PHE A 57 -11.67 3.70 7.35
C PHE A 57 -12.34 3.57 8.71
N ASP A 58 -11.58 3.72 9.81
CA ASP A 58 -12.10 3.66 11.17
C ASP A 58 -13.02 4.86 11.46
N ARG A 59 -12.59 6.08 11.09
CA ARG A 59 -13.40 7.32 11.19
C ARG A 59 -14.75 7.18 10.50
N ASP A 60 -14.78 6.56 9.33
CA ASP A 60 -15.99 6.38 8.52
C ASP A 60 -16.80 5.13 8.93
N GLY A 61 -16.44 4.48 10.08
CA GLY A 61 -17.17 3.36 10.66
C GLY A 61 -17.12 2.08 9.84
N LYS A 62 -16.11 1.91 8.97
CA LYS A 62 -15.96 0.71 8.16
C LYS A 62 -15.49 -0.47 9.02
N ASP A 63 -15.91 -1.69 8.66
CA ASP A 63 -15.44 -2.93 9.27
C ASP A 63 -14.10 -3.32 8.69
N ILE A 64 -13.01 -2.95 9.39
CA ILE A 64 -11.65 -3.14 8.94
C ILE A 64 -10.80 -3.88 9.97
N ASP A 65 -10.12 -4.92 9.51
CA ASP A 65 -9.00 -5.58 10.19
C ASP A 65 -7.68 -4.99 9.67
N LEU A 66 -6.73 -4.77 10.57
CA LEU A 66 -5.42 -4.22 10.27
C LEU A 66 -4.37 -5.33 10.30
N SER A 67 -3.33 -5.23 9.51
CA SER A 67 -2.23 -6.19 9.59
C SER A 67 -0.88 -5.57 9.28
N ASP A 68 0.14 -6.06 9.95
CA ASP A 68 1.53 -5.75 9.63
C ASP A 68 2.42 -6.93 10.01
N ILE A 69 3.54 -7.12 9.31
CA ILE A 69 4.51 -8.16 9.63
C ILE A 69 5.38 -7.78 10.84
N ARG A 70 5.58 -6.48 11.08
CA ARG A 70 6.43 -5.96 12.16
C ARG A 70 5.65 -5.80 13.46
N GLU A 71 6.12 -6.41 14.55
CA GLU A 71 5.49 -6.29 15.87
C GLU A 71 5.47 -4.84 16.39
N GLN A 72 6.48 -4.05 16.04
CA GLN A 72 6.54 -2.62 16.37
C GLN A 72 5.26 -1.89 15.91
N TYR A 73 4.86 -2.08 14.65
CA TYR A 73 3.66 -1.46 14.09
C TYR A 73 2.38 -2.08 14.65
N ARG A 74 2.33 -3.41 14.81
CA ARG A 74 1.16 -4.06 15.43
C ARG A 74 0.92 -3.58 16.85
N SER A 75 1.97 -3.40 17.65
CA SER A 75 1.86 -2.86 19.01
C SER A 75 1.34 -1.42 19.02
N TYR A 76 1.75 -0.60 18.06
CA TYR A 76 1.23 0.75 17.88
C TYR A 76 -0.24 0.74 17.46
N LEU A 77 -0.59 -0.07 16.47
CA LEU A 77 -1.96 -0.21 15.95
C LEU A 77 -2.95 -0.66 17.03
N ARG A 78 -2.59 -1.66 17.85
CA ARG A 78 -3.45 -2.13 18.96
C ARG A 78 -3.76 -1.04 19.98
N LYS A 79 -2.83 -0.12 20.22
CA LYS A 79 -3.03 1.03 21.12
C LYS A 79 -3.88 2.11 20.50
N THR A 80 -3.73 2.33 19.18
CA THR A 80 -4.41 3.41 18.46
C THR A 80 -5.83 3.02 18.03
N PHE A 81 -6.02 1.74 17.65
CA PHE A 81 -7.29 1.20 17.13
C PHE A 81 -7.81 0.08 18.04
N GLU A 82 -8.11 0.41 19.30
CA GLU A 82 -8.48 -0.59 20.35
C GLU A 82 -9.65 -1.51 19.97
N LYS A 83 -10.55 -1.07 19.09
CA LYS A 83 -11.71 -1.81 18.64
C LYS A 83 -11.49 -2.65 17.38
N ARG A 84 -10.28 -2.62 16.80
CA ARG A 84 -9.97 -3.29 15.54
C ARG A 84 -9.08 -4.50 15.79
N ALA A 85 -9.29 -5.55 15.00
CA ALA A 85 -8.36 -6.67 15.00
C ALA A 85 -7.05 -6.25 14.34
N VAL A 86 -5.91 -6.59 14.96
CA VAL A 86 -4.57 -6.35 14.43
C VAL A 86 -3.86 -7.69 14.29
N LEU A 87 -3.60 -8.08 13.05
CA LEU A 87 -3.14 -9.40 12.67
C LEU A 87 -1.62 -9.44 12.42
N ASP A 88 -0.99 -10.52 12.84
CA ASP A 88 0.33 -10.93 12.37
C ASP A 88 0.16 -11.72 11.07
N LEU A 89 0.37 -11.06 9.93
CA LEU A 89 0.08 -11.65 8.62
C LEU A 89 1.29 -11.55 7.69
N ASP A 90 2.05 -12.63 7.63
CA ASP A 90 3.10 -12.83 6.63
C ASP A 90 2.47 -13.46 5.38
N ILE A 91 2.30 -12.64 4.33
CA ILE A 91 1.62 -13.03 3.09
C ILE A 91 2.49 -13.85 2.13
N VAL A 92 3.76 -14.12 2.47
CA VAL A 92 4.67 -14.94 1.66
C VAL A 92 5.22 -16.16 2.41
N THR A 93 4.67 -16.47 3.59
CA THR A 93 5.07 -17.66 4.34
C THR A 93 4.68 -18.95 3.61
N ASP A 94 5.55 -19.95 3.60
CA ASP A 94 5.30 -21.28 2.99
C ASP A 94 4.09 -22.00 3.63
N SER A 95 3.79 -21.70 4.90
CA SER A 95 2.67 -22.28 5.66
C SER A 95 1.40 -21.43 5.62
N PHE A 96 1.25 -20.53 4.65
CA PHE A 96 0.17 -19.53 4.60
C PHE A 96 -1.22 -20.14 4.79
N ASP A 97 -1.54 -21.19 4.02
CA ASP A 97 -2.88 -21.80 4.01
C ASP A 97 -3.22 -22.46 5.37
N THR A 98 -2.23 -23.02 6.06
CA THR A 98 -2.43 -23.64 7.38
C THR A 98 -2.43 -22.61 8.51
N LYS A 99 -1.52 -21.65 8.48
CA LYS A 99 -1.41 -20.59 9.51
C LYS A 99 -2.61 -19.65 9.52
N HIS A 100 -3.22 -19.41 8.37
CA HIS A 100 -4.32 -18.47 8.19
C HIS A 100 -5.61 -19.13 7.68
N ALA A 101 -5.79 -20.43 7.94
CA ALA A 101 -6.95 -21.21 7.49
C ALA A 101 -8.30 -20.58 7.89
N ASP A 102 -8.37 -19.97 9.07
CA ASP A 102 -9.55 -19.28 9.60
C ASP A 102 -9.88 -17.96 8.90
N LYS A 103 -8.98 -17.46 8.05
CA LYS A 103 -9.13 -16.18 7.32
C LYS A 103 -9.36 -16.38 5.82
N LEU A 104 -9.15 -17.61 5.33
CA LEU A 104 -9.36 -17.90 3.90
C LEU A 104 -10.82 -17.68 3.52
N GLY A 105 -11.05 -16.90 2.47
CA GLY A 105 -12.39 -16.61 1.96
C GLY A 105 -13.30 -15.82 2.91
N THR A 106 -12.75 -14.98 3.80
CA THR A 106 -13.54 -14.26 4.80
C THR A 106 -13.68 -12.76 4.57
N TYR A 107 -12.88 -12.17 3.68
CA TYR A 107 -12.89 -10.73 3.41
C TYR A 107 -13.64 -10.37 2.14
N ASP A 108 -14.42 -9.30 2.20
CA ASP A 108 -15.13 -8.72 1.05
C ASP A 108 -14.21 -7.79 0.24
N ALA A 109 -13.24 -7.18 0.91
CA ALA A 109 -12.22 -6.37 0.26
C ALA A 109 -10.87 -6.49 0.96
N ILE A 110 -9.78 -6.39 0.17
CA ILE A 110 -8.41 -6.32 0.65
C ILE A 110 -7.70 -5.18 -0.07
N PHE A 111 -6.90 -4.42 0.66
CA PHE A 111 -6.00 -3.48 0.02
C PHE A 111 -4.60 -3.52 0.62
N ALA A 112 -3.60 -3.20 -0.22
CA ALA A 112 -2.21 -3.04 0.16
C ALA A 112 -1.64 -1.82 -0.56
N LEU A 113 -1.17 -0.84 0.22
CA LEU A 113 -0.65 0.43 -0.30
C LEU A 113 0.81 0.58 0.09
N ASN A 114 1.67 0.63 -0.92
CA ASN A 114 3.12 0.68 -0.76
C ASN A 114 3.65 -0.48 0.12
N VAL A 115 3.28 -1.71 -0.24
CA VAL A 115 3.69 -2.95 0.45
C VAL A 115 4.35 -3.91 -0.53
N VAL A 116 3.75 -4.12 -1.69
CA VAL A 116 4.16 -5.19 -2.63
C VAL A 116 5.56 -4.95 -3.21
N GLU A 117 5.99 -3.69 -3.30
CA GLU A 117 7.36 -3.32 -3.70
C GLU A 117 8.45 -3.79 -2.74
N HIS A 118 8.10 -4.03 -1.47
CA HIS A 118 9.01 -4.57 -0.45
C HIS A 118 9.08 -6.10 -0.47
N ILE A 119 8.32 -6.76 -1.34
CA ILE A 119 8.21 -8.20 -1.41
C ILE A 119 8.90 -8.72 -2.67
N LYS A 120 9.84 -9.65 -2.47
CA LYS A 120 10.58 -10.24 -3.58
C LYS A 120 9.69 -11.09 -4.48
N ASP A 121 8.89 -11.98 -3.86
CA ASP A 121 7.89 -12.81 -4.53
C ASP A 121 6.51 -12.12 -4.47
N ASP A 122 6.35 -11.09 -5.29
CA ASP A 122 5.12 -10.32 -5.39
C ASP A 122 3.94 -11.14 -5.97
N GLN A 123 4.22 -12.15 -6.79
CA GLN A 123 3.19 -13.04 -7.33
C GLN A 123 2.59 -13.93 -6.23
N LEU A 124 3.42 -14.54 -5.39
CA LEU A 124 2.97 -15.33 -4.24
C LEU A 124 2.15 -14.46 -3.27
N ALA A 125 2.63 -13.24 -3.00
CA ALA A 125 1.91 -12.29 -2.15
C ALA A 125 0.50 -12.02 -2.66
N ILE A 126 0.34 -11.69 -3.94
CA ILE A 126 -0.98 -11.46 -4.56
C ILE A 126 -1.84 -12.72 -4.53
N GLN A 127 -1.28 -13.89 -4.85
CA GLN A 127 -2.02 -15.16 -4.79
C GLN A 127 -2.57 -15.43 -3.39
N ASN A 128 -1.78 -15.23 -2.35
CA ASN A 128 -2.19 -15.44 -0.97
C ASN A 128 -3.23 -14.39 -0.53
N MET A 129 -3.09 -13.12 -0.91
CA MET A 129 -4.14 -12.12 -0.67
C MET A 129 -5.47 -12.51 -1.34
N VAL A 130 -5.44 -13.02 -2.57
CA VAL A 130 -6.66 -13.48 -3.28
C VAL A 130 -7.32 -14.67 -2.56
N LYS A 131 -6.56 -15.56 -1.92
CA LYS A 131 -7.14 -16.67 -1.12
C LYS A 131 -7.98 -16.16 0.05
N LEU A 132 -7.61 -15.04 0.67
CA LEU A 132 -8.34 -14.44 1.80
C LEU A 132 -9.70 -13.84 1.39
N LEU A 133 -9.86 -13.48 0.11
CA LEU A 133 -11.12 -12.91 -0.41
C LEU A 133 -12.23 -13.95 -0.52
N LYS A 134 -13.45 -13.54 -0.24
CA LYS A 134 -14.68 -14.24 -0.65
C LYS A 134 -14.81 -14.22 -2.19
N PRO A 135 -15.59 -15.15 -2.79
CA PRO A 135 -16.07 -14.98 -4.17
C PRO A 135 -16.73 -13.62 -4.33
N GLY A 136 -16.42 -12.89 -5.41
CA GLY A 136 -16.89 -11.52 -5.63
C GLY A 136 -16.14 -10.43 -4.87
N GLY A 137 -15.26 -10.79 -3.93
CA GLY A 137 -14.44 -9.84 -3.18
C GLY A 137 -13.41 -9.13 -4.05
N LYS A 138 -12.99 -7.92 -3.63
CA LYS A 138 -12.07 -7.08 -4.42
C LYS A 138 -10.71 -6.93 -3.75
N ILE A 139 -9.66 -6.86 -4.56
CA ILE A 139 -8.31 -6.51 -4.13
C ILE A 139 -7.86 -5.22 -4.79
N VAL A 140 -7.31 -4.30 -4.00
CA VAL A 140 -6.76 -3.01 -4.44
C VAL A 140 -5.28 -2.96 -4.09
N ILE A 141 -4.43 -2.82 -5.09
CA ILE A 141 -2.99 -2.70 -4.91
C ILE A 141 -2.52 -1.35 -5.43
N LEU A 142 -1.83 -0.59 -4.57
CA LEU A 142 -1.13 0.63 -4.94
C LEU A 142 0.36 0.43 -4.70
N VAL A 143 1.17 0.69 -5.72
CA VAL A 143 2.63 0.55 -5.68
C VAL A 143 3.32 1.73 -6.39
N PRO A 144 4.58 2.05 -6.06
CA PRO A 144 5.33 3.11 -6.72
C PRO A 144 5.53 2.81 -8.21
N ALA A 145 5.33 3.85 -9.03
CA ALA A 145 5.41 3.74 -10.48
C ALA A 145 6.80 4.04 -11.02
N TYR A 146 7.08 3.48 -12.20
CA TYR A 146 8.23 3.74 -13.08
C TYR A 146 9.60 3.41 -12.50
N GLN A 147 10.24 2.38 -13.04
CA GLN A 147 11.59 1.96 -12.65
C GLN A 147 12.64 3.06 -12.81
N TRP A 148 12.49 3.98 -13.75
CA TRP A 148 13.41 5.11 -13.95
C TRP A 148 13.37 6.16 -12.83
N LEU A 149 12.33 6.14 -11.97
CA LEU A 149 12.24 6.93 -10.74
C LEU A 149 12.90 6.28 -9.53
N TYR A 150 13.39 5.03 -9.67
CA TYR A 150 14.07 4.32 -8.59
C TYR A 150 15.34 5.08 -8.20
N ASN A 151 15.47 5.43 -6.93
CA ASN A 151 16.57 6.24 -6.42
C ASN A 151 16.92 5.90 -4.96
N GLY A 152 17.70 6.77 -4.30
CA GLY A 152 18.14 6.58 -2.93
C GLY A 152 17.02 6.42 -1.90
N PHE A 153 15.85 6.99 -2.12
CA PHE A 153 14.68 6.76 -1.28
C PHE A 153 14.18 5.31 -1.36
N ASP A 154 14.11 4.75 -2.58
CA ASP A 154 13.69 3.36 -2.76
C ASP A 154 14.65 2.39 -2.07
N VAL A 155 15.96 2.67 -2.14
CA VAL A 155 16.98 1.86 -1.44
C VAL A 155 16.83 1.95 0.07
N ALA A 156 16.63 3.17 0.61
CA ALA A 156 16.44 3.39 2.04
C ALA A 156 15.16 2.72 2.57
N LEU A 157 14.10 2.71 1.75
CA LEU A 157 12.83 2.04 2.04
C LEU A 157 12.83 0.53 1.73
N GLU A 158 13.95 -0.05 1.31
CA GLU A 158 14.07 -1.48 0.97
C GLU A 158 13.14 -1.93 -0.16
N HIS A 159 12.83 -1.04 -1.13
CA HIS A 159 12.07 -1.42 -2.32
C HIS A 159 12.89 -2.32 -3.24
N TYR A 160 12.35 -3.44 -3.66
CA TYR A 160 12.98 -4.28 -4.69
C TYR A 160 12.80 -3.68 -6.09
N LYS A 161 11.68 -3.00 -6.34
CA LYS A 161 11.29 -2.57 -7.68
C LYS A 161 10.20 -1.52 -7.67
N ARG A 162 10.03 -0.85 -8.82
CA ARG A 162 8.88 -0.02 -9.15
C ARG A 162 8.10 -0.63 -10.33
N TYR A 163 6.87 -0.21 -10.52
CA TYR A 163 5.93 -0.85 -11.43
C TYR A 163 5.50 0.07 -12.57
N THR A 164 5.12 -0.51 -13.69
CA THR A 164 4.23 0.07 -14.69
C THR A 164 2.87 -0.62 -14.56
N LYS A 165 1.81 -0.08 -15.18
CA LYS A 165 0.52 -0.79 -15.24
C LYS A 165 0.72 -2.22 -15.72
N ARG A 166 1.42 -2.44 -16.84
CA ARG A 166 1.66 -3.77 -17.39
C ARG A 166 2.35 -4.70 -16.40
N ARG A 167 3.39 -4.22 -15.70
CA ARG A 167 4.11 -5.04 -14.71
C ARG A 167 3.21 -5.38 -13.51
N LEU A 168 2.44 -4.42 -13.01
CA LEU A 168 1.51 -4.65 -11.90
C LEU A 168 0.42 -5.66 -12.29
N LEU A 169 -0.16 -5.54 -13.48
CA LEU A 169 -1.19 -6.48 -13.93
C LEU A 169 -0.65 -7.91 -14.11
N ASN A 170 0.61 -8.05 -14.49
CA ASN A 170 1.24 -9.36 -14.73
C ASN A 170 1.56 -10.15 -13.45
N ILE A 171 1.50 -9.55 -12.26
CA ILE A 171 1.68 -10.28 -11.00
C ILE A 171 0.38 -10.91 -10.47
N PHE A 172 -0.77 -10.55 -11.05
CA PHE A 172 -2.04 -11.16 -10.70
C PHE A 172 -2.22 -12.53 -11.38
N PRO A 173 -2.90 -13.49 -10.72
CA PRO A 173 -3.25 -14.76 -11.35
C PRO A 173 -4.05 -14.55 -12.63
N THR A 174 -3.85 -15.42 -13.61
CA THR A 174 -4.61 -15.38 -14.88
C THR A 174 -6.00 -16.04 -14.78
N GLN A 175 -6.26 -16.78 -13.70
CA GLN A 175 -7.51 -17.47 -13.41
C GLN A 175 -7.96 -17.18 -11.98
N GLY A 176 -9.27 -17.27 -11.74
CA GLY A 176 -9.88 -17.04 -10.43
C GLY A 176 -9.99 -15.58 -10.02
N VAL A 177 -9.56 -14.65 -10.89
CA VAL A 177 -9.74 -13.20 -10.69
C VAL A 177 -9.97 -12.51 -12.03
N ARG A 178 -10.81 -11.49 -12.04
CA ARG A 178 -11.04 -10.62 -13.20
C ARG A 178 -10.52 -9.21 -12.97
N PHE A 179 -9.92 -8.65 -13.99
CA PHE A 179 -9.50 -7.25 -13.99
C PHE A 179 -10.71 -6.31 -13.92
N VAL A 180 -10.64 -5.30 -13.05
CA VAL A 180 -11.67 -4.26 -12.94
C VAL A 180 -11.18 -2.96 -13.56
N LYS A 181 -10.09 -2.40 -13.04
CA LYS A 181 -9.49 -1.19 -13.59
C LYS A 181 -8.04 -0.97 -13.08
N SER A 182 -7.30 -0.10 -13.77
CA SER A 182 -6.01 0.41 -13.30
C SER A 182 -5.78 1.85 -13.76
N TRP A 183 -5.12 2.66 -12.94
CA TRP A 183 -4.79 4.04 -13.24
C TRP A 183 -3.51 4.44 -12.53
N TYR A 184 -2.90 5.54 -12.97
CA TYR A 184 -1.83 6.18 -12.24
C TYR A 184 -2.40 7.22 -11.29
N PHE A 185 -1.67 7.49 -10.23
CA PHE A 185 -2.06 8.38 -9.14
C PHE A 185 -0.88 9.27 -8.76
N ASN A 186 -1.17 10.54 -8.42
CA ASN A 186 -0.18 11.48 -7.92
C ASN A 186 0.84 11.91 -8.99
N PHE A 187 0.38 12.56 -10.06
CA PHE A 187 1.24 13.07 -11.14
C PHE A 187 2.29 14.06 -10.63
N ALA A 188 1.89 15.03 -9.82
CA ALA A 188 2.80 16.04 -9.28
C ALA A 188 3.93 15.44 -8.41
N GLY A 189 3.67 14.29 -7.77
CA GLY A 189 4.66 13.56 -6.98
C GLY A 189 5.87 13.10 -7.78
N ILE A 190 5.73 12.88 -9.10
CA ILE A 190 6.86 12.53 -9.98
C ILE A 190 7.98 13.58 -9.87
N PHE A 191 7.62 14.84 -9.96
CA PHE A 191 8.59 15.95 -9.96
C PHE A 191 9.25 16.10 -8.60
N GLY A 192 8.47 16.04 -7.51
CA GLY A 192 8.99 16.10 -6.15
C GLY A 192 9.94 14.94 -5.84
N TRP A 193 9.54 13.72 -6.18
CA TRP A 193 10.35 12.52 -5.97
C TRP A 193 11.66 12.57 -6.76
N TYR A 194 11.58 12.95 -8.03
CA TYR A 194 12.77 13.06 -8.89
C TYR A 194 13.71 14.16 -8.39
N LEU A 195 13.20 15.34 -8.09
CA LEU A 195 14.02 16.45 -7.61
C LEU A 195 14.71 16.11 -6.28
N VAL A 196 13.95 15.67 -5.28
CA VAL A 196 14.48 15.45 -3.92
C VAL A 196 15.34 14.18 -3.86
N GLY A 197 14.88 13.09 -4.46
CA GLY A 197 15.57 11.80 -4.39
C GLY A 197 16.70 11.63 -5.41
N SER A 198 16.49 12.07 -6.67
CA SER A 198 17.48 11.83 -7.74
C SER A 198 18.46 12.98 -7.91
N VAL A 199 17.99 14.26 -7.86
CA VAL A 199 18.83 15.44 -8.04
C VAL A 199 19.51 15.83 -6.75
N LEU A 200 18.74 16.03 -5.66
CA LEU A 200 19.27 16.44 -4.35
C LEU A 200 19.80 15.25 -3.52
N LYS A 201 19.60 14.02 -3.97
CA LYS A 201 20.11 12.77 -3.37
C LYS A 201 19.81 12.64 -1.88
N LYS A 202 18.64 13.12 -1.44
CA LYS A 202 18.16 12.95 -0.07
C LYS A 202 17.74 11.49 0.14
N LYS A 203 17.91 10.96 1.38
CA LYS A 203 17.51 9.60 1.77
C LYS A 203 16.22 9.54 2.60
N LEU A 204 15.83 10.66 3.20
CA LEU A 204 14.61 10.79 3.98
C LEU A 204 13.75 11.91 3.40
N ILE A 205 12.44 11.75 3.49
CA ILE A 205 11.47 12.78 3.08
C ILE A 205 11.43 13.84 4.18
N PRO A 206 11.86 15.08 3.94
CA PRO A 206 11.78 16.13 4.97
C PRO A 206 10.31 16.42 5.32
N GLU A 207 9.99 16.52 6.61
CA GLU A 207 8.63 16.89 7.08
C GLU A 207 8.13 18.21 6.47
N SER A 208 9.02 19.20 6.32
CA SER A 208 8.69 20.47 5.68
C SER A 208 8.17 20.30 4.26
N ASN A 209 8.72 19.33 3.52
CA ASN A 209 8.27 19.01 2.16
C ASN A 209 6.88 18.37 2.19
N MET A 210 6.59 17.51 3.17
CA MET A 210 5.27 16.90 3.32
C MET A 210 4.21 17.93 3.74
N LYS A 211 4.53 18.87 4.61
CA LYS A 211 3.64 20.00 4.97
C LYS A 211 3.29 20.86 3.75
N LEU A 212 4.31 21.23 2.94
CA LEU A 212 4.08 21.96 1.69
C LEU A 212 3.25 21.13 0.71
N TYR A 213 3.57 19.85 0.58
CA TYR A 213 2.85 18.90 -0.27
C TYR A 213 1.37 18.81 0.13
N ASN A 214 1.10 18.75 1.43
CA ASN A 214 -0.26 18.71 1.97
C ASN A 214 -1.07 19.96 1.62
N VAL A 215 -0.45 21.15 1.68
CA VAL A 215 -1.09 22.41 1.27
C VAL A 215 -1.42 22.41 -0.23
N LEU A 216 -0.51 21.87 -1.06
CA LEU A 216 -0.66 21.84 -2.52
C LEU A 216 -1.51 20.67 -3.04
N THR A 217 -1.89 19.73 -2.18
CA THR A 217 -2.69 18.56 -2.56
C THR A 217 -3.95 18.88 -3.38
N PRO A 218 -4.74 19.94 -3.08
CA PRO A 218 -5.90 20.29 -3.91
C PRO A 218 -5.53 20.60 -5.37
N ILE A 219 -4.40 21.25 -5.60
CA ILE A 219 -3.88 21.55 -6.94
C ILE A 219 -3.42 20.26 -7.63
N PHE A 220 -2.75 19.37 -6.89
CA PHE A 220 -2.28 18.09 -7.43
C PHE A 220 -3.43 17.18 -7.84
N LYS A 221 -4.56 17.20 -7.12
CA LYS A 221 -5.80 16.50 -7.51
C LYS A 221 -6.31 16.98 -8.88
N ILE A 222 -6.17 18.27 -9.17
CA ILE A 222 -6.54 18.84 -10.47
C ILE A 222 -5.56 18.37 -11.55
N ALA A 223 -4.27 18.39 -11.26
CA ALA A 223 -3.23 17.91 -12.19
C ALA A 223 -3.48 16.44 -12.62
N ASP A 224 -3.83 15.56 -11.67
CA ASP A 224 -4.19 14.17 -11.99
C ASP A 224 -5.37 14.07 -12.96
N LYS A 225 -6.41 14.91 -12.77
CA LYS A 225 -7.54 14.96 -13.69
C LYS A 225 -7.17 15.46 -15.08
N VAL A 226 -6.30 16.49 -15.16
CA VAL A 226 -5.82 17.04 -16.43
C VAL A 226 -5.06 16.00 -17.25
N VAL A 227 -4.20 15.20 -16.60
CA VAL A 227 -3.49 14.10 -17.26
C VAL A 227 -4.34 12.83 -17.36
N MET A 228 -5.63 12.89 -17.03
CA MET A 228 -6.59 11.77 -17.05
C MET A 228 -6.07 10.51 -16.33
N ASN A 229 -5.29 10.68 -15.26
CA ASN A 229 -4.63 9.58 -14.52
C ASN A 229 -3.79 8.63 -15.40
N GLN A 230 -3.22 9.15 -16.50
CA GLN A 230 -2.36 8.36 -17.39
C GLN A 230 -0.89 8.37 -16.96
N MET A 231 -0.52 9.25 -16.05
CA MET A 231 0.81 9.33 -15.43
C MET A 231 0.66 9.64 -13.93
N GLY A 232 1.59 9.13 -13.10
CA GLY A 232 1.60 9.39 -11.67
C GLY A 232 2.75 8.69 -10.96
N LEU A 233 3.09 9.16 -9.76
CA LEU A 233 4.16 8.58 -8.94
C LEU A 233 3.85 7.16 -8.48
N SER A 234 2.56 6.83 -8.39
CA SER A 234 2.07 5.49 -8.05
C SER A 234 1.14 4.94 -9.13
N VAL A 235 0.99 3.64 -9.18
CA VAL A 235 0.04 2.92 -10.03
C VAL A 235 -0.88 2.07 -9.16
N ILE A 236 -2.16 2.08 -9.50
CA ILE A 236 -3.20 1.34 -8.79
C ILE A 236 -3.82 0.32 -9.73
N ALA A 237 -4.10 -0.87 -9.20
CA ALA A 237 -4.87 -1.91 -9.88
C ALA A 237 -5.95 -2.46 -8.95
N VAL A 238 -7.10 -2.74 -9.53
CA VAL A 238 -8.25 -3.37 -8.86
C VAL A 238 -8.61 -4.64 -9.62
N TYR A 239 -8.71 -5.73 -8.88
CA TYR A 239 -9.20 -7.02 -9.36
C TYR A 239 -10.35 -7.49 -8.48
N GLN A 240 -11.17 -8.36 -9.02
CA GLN A 240 -12.26 -9.02 -8.31
C GLN A 240 -12.08 -10.53 -8.40
N LYS A 241 -12.21 -11.24 -7.29
CA LYS A 241 -12.21 -12.70 -7.24
C LYS A 241 -13.50 -13.23 -7.88
N ASP A 242 -13.39 -14.27 -8.70
CA ASP A 242 -14.51 -14.95 -9.35
C ASP A 242 -15.41 -15.66 -8.36
#